data_4703641ccadc74283284fe180b7c8afd
#
_entry.id   4703641ccadc74283284fe180b7c8afd
#
_cell.length_a   1.000
_cell.length_b   1.000
_cell.length_c   1.000
_cell.angle_alpha   90.00
_cell.angle_beta   90.00
_cell.angle_gamma   90.00
#
_symmetry.space_group_name_H-M   'P 1'
#
loop_
_entity.id
_entity.type
_entity.pdbx_description
1 polymer ?
#
loop_
_entity_poly.entity_id
_entity_poly.type
_entity_poly.pdbx_seq_one_letter_code
_entity_poly.pdbx_strand_id
1 'polypeptide(L)'
;LIGNVYLDGKVALHKLNGNALSVLVGDLAAGESVVISFDVQVLDTAAGTTLQNSVDVTGDNGIGTATDDGVTVPEVEPQNPNDATGFYVTKDVDKTVVDVSKDADEVSRTATFTVIVGNHSDIMWENVVLKDTLDTSVVTPVLQNNVYVNGVLSNKWSFSGKAFTLELGDIAPGQSHKILLTVRFKNDAGGKTYVNYATGEGDNGNAIGKSPEVEIISSVADLITDIHYQLYNGYDENMWRPADRISLQEACIVAYRLISN
;
A
#
# COMPACT_ATOMS: atom_id res chain seq x y z
N LEU A 1 -10.25 4.02 -15.77
CA LEU A 1 -9.04 3.50 -16.40
C LEU A 1 -7.82 4.22 -15.83
N ILE A 2 -6.78 3.46 -15.46
CA ILE A 2 -5.50 3.99 -14.99
C ILE A 2 -4.40 3.45 -15.91
N GLY A 3 -3.49 4.32 -16.39
CA GLY A 3 -2.35 3.91 -17.20
C GLY A 3 -2.72 3.47 -18.63
N ASN A 4 -2.01 2.47 -19.13
CA ASN A 4 -2.13 1.98 -20.50
C ASN A 4 -3.01 0.73 -20.60
N VAL A 5 -3.54 0.49 -21.78
CA VAL A 5 -4.15 -0.78 -22.17
C VAL A 5 -3.11 -1.61 -22.91
N TYR A 6 -3.07 -2.90 -22.66
CA TYR A 6 -2.11 -3.81 -23.25
C TYR A 6 -2.82 -4.91 -24.03
N LEU A 7 -2.23 -5.29 -25.17
CA LEU A 7 -2.58 -6.43 -25.99
C LEU A 7 -1.38 -7.38 -25.99
N ASP A 8 -1.51 -8.56 -25.41
CA ASP A 8 -0.41 -9.52 -25.21
C ASP A 8 0.84 -8.89 -24.58
N GLY A 9 0.62 -8.04 -23.56
CA GLY A 9 1.69 -7.33 -22.84
C GLY A 9 2.31 -6.15 -23.58
N LYS A 10 1.85 -5.81 -24.78
CA LYS A 10 2.29 -4.62 -25.54
C LYS A 10 1.24 -3.52 -25.44
N VAL A 11 1.69 -2.26 -25.32
CA VAL A 11 0.77 -1.11 -25.28
C VAL A 11 -0.10 -1.08 -26.56
N ALA A 12 -1.41 -1.06 -26.35
CA ALA A 12 -2.40 -1.08 -27.42
C ALA A 12 -3.05 0.31 -27.61
N LEU A 13 -3.38 0.60 -28.88
CA LEU A 13 -4.24 1.75 -29.17
C LEU A 13 -5.66 1.44 -28.70
N HIS A 14 -6.22 2.35 -27.94
CA HIS A 14 -7.57 2.22 -27.39
C HIS A 14 -8.34 3.52 -27.47
N LYS A 15 -9.65 3.43 -27.36
CA LYS A 15 -10.55 4.57 -27.22
C LYS A 15 -11.44 4.37 -26.00
N LEU A 16 -11.52 5.38 -25.16
CA LEU A 16 -12.45 5.43 -24.03
C LEU A 16 -13.56 6.43 -24.37
N ASN A 17 -14.82 5.98 -24.29
CA ASN A 17 -15.99 6.81 -24.47
C ASN A 17 -16.97 6.56 -23.31
N GLY A 18 -17.00 7.50 -22.34
CA GLY A 18 -17.69 7.26 -21.08
C GLY A 18 -17.11 6.05 -20.36
N ASN A 19 -17.92 5.04 -20.11
CA ASN A 19 -17.50 3.80 -19.45
C ASN A 19 -17.12 2.67 -20.44
N ALA A 20 -17.17 2.95 -21.75
CA ALA A 20 -16.86 1.93 -22.78
C ALA A 20 -15.42 2.08 -23.26
N LEU A 21 -14.61 1.06 -23.02
CA LEU A 21 -13.26 0.89 -23.55
C LEU A 21 -13.31 0.08 -24.84
N SER A 22 -12.73 0.59 -25.90
CA SER A 22 -12.63 -0.11 -27.19
C SER A 22 -11.17 -0.32 -27.56
N VAL A 23 -10.82 -1.55 -27.95
CA VAL A 23 -9.48 -1.94 -28.39
C VAL A 23 -9.58 -2.66 -29.72
N LEU A 24 -8.75 -2.27 -30.68
CA LEU A 24 -8.66 -2.96 -31.96
C LEU A 24 -7.72 -4.16 -31.80
N VAL A 25 -8.25 -5.36 -31.99
CA VAL A 25 -7.50 -6.61 -31.85
C VAL A 25 -6.86 -7.03 -33.17
N GLY A 26 -7.53 -6.79 -34.29
CA GLY A 26 -7.14 -7.29 -35.62
C GLY A 26 -7.70 -8.68 -35.94
N ASP A 27 -7.15 -9.34 -36.92
CA ASP A 27 -7.57 -10.67 -37.32
C ASP A 27 -7.02 -11.74 -36.40
N LEU A 28 -7.83 -12.72 -36.01
CA LEU A 28 -7.45 -13.89 -35.25
C LEU A 28 -7.58 -15.14 -36.10
N ALA A 29 -6.50 -15.90 -36.25
CA ALA A 29 -6.53 -17.19 -36.94
C ALA A 29 -7.29 -18.23 -36.10
N ALA A 30 -7.73 -19.32 -36.73
CA ALA A 30 -8.41 -20.39 -36.03
C ALA A 30 -7.55 -20.98 -34.91
N GLY A 31 -8.06 -20.96 -33.67
CA GLY A 31 -7.36 -21.42 -32.48
C GLY A 31 -6.44 -20.38 -31.85
N GLU A 32 -6.31 -19.20 -32.42
CA GLU A 32 -5.56 -18.10 -31.85
C GLU A 32 -6.37 -17.38 -30.78
N SER A 33 -5.68 -16.87 -29.74
CA SER A 33 -6.26 -16.06 -28.67
C SER A 33 -5.36 -14.87 -28.36
N VAL A 34 -5.95 -13.82 -27.84
CA VAL A 34 -5.29 -12.57 -27.47
C VAL A 34 -5.73 -12.17 -26.06
N VAL A 35 -4.82 -11.67 -25.28
CA VAL A 35 -5.09 -11.18 -23.93
C VAL A 35 -5.07 -9.65 -23.91
N ILE A 36 -6.19 -9.05 -23.50
CA ILE A 36 -6.29 -7.61 -23.24
C ILE A 36 -6.21 -7.40 -21.74
N SER A 37 -5.30 -6.54 -21.27
CA SER A 37 -5.19 -6.18 -19.88
C SER A 37 -5.15 -4.66 -19.70
N PHE A 38 -5.80 -4.19 -18.63
CA PHE A 38 -5.85 -2.79 -18.26
C PHE A 38 -6.19 -2.67 -16.76
N ASP A 39 -5.75 -1.58 -16.15
CA ASP A 39 -6.04 -1.29 -14.75
C ASP A 39 -7.18 -0.27 -14.64
N VAL A 40 -8.04 -0.47 -13.65
CA VAL A 40 -9.10 0.47 -13.30
C VAL A 40 -8.96 0.88 -11.85
N GLN A 41 -9.25 2.14 -11.57
CA GLN A 41 -9.40 2.61 -10.21
C GLN A 41 -10.86 2.47 -9.79
N VAL A 42 -11.09 1.76 -8.70
CA VAL A 42 -12.39 1.75 -8.04
C VAL A 42 -12.57 3.08 -7.33
N LEU A 43 -13.69 3.75 -7.56
CA LEU A 43 -14.02 5.02 -6.92
C LEU A 43 -14.64 4.77 -5.55
N ASP A 44 -14.42 5.67 -4.60
CA ASP A 44 -14.96 5.57 -3.25
C ASP A 44 -16.50 5.51 -3.25
N THR A 45 -17.14 6.12 -4.26
CA THR A 45 -18.60 6.04 -4.49
C THR A 45 -19.11 4.64 -4.84
N ALA A 46 -18.22 3.68 -5.09
CA ALA A 46 -18.58 2.29 -5.34
C ALA A 46 -18.62 1.42 -4.07
N ALA A 47 -18.32 1.99 -2.90
CA ALA A 47 -18.37 1.25 -1.63
C ALA A 47 -19.75 0.60 -1.43
N GLY A 48 -19.77 -0.64 -0.95
CA GLY A 48 -20.97 -1.44 -0.76
C GLY A 48 -21.62 -1.96 -2.05
N THR A 49 -21.03 -1.73 -3.22
CA THR A 49 -21.57 -2.21 -4.50
C THR A 49 -20.79 -3.40 -5.05
N THR A 50 -21.39 -4.13 -5.98
CA THR A 50 -20.71 -5.14 -6.79
C THR A 50 -20.45 -4.54 -8.17
N LEU A 51 -19.18 -4.46 -8.54
CA LEU A 51 -18.74 -4.01 -9.86
C LEU A 51 -18.66 -5.21 -10.79
N GLN A 52 -19.35 -5.15 -11.91
CA GLN A 52 -19.26 -6.14 -12.98
C GLN A 52 -18.68 -5.48 -14.23
N ASN A 53 -17.85 -6.22 -14.93
CA ASN A 53 -17.35 -5.84 -16.24
C ASN A 53 -17.89 -6.81 -17.29
N SER A 54 -18.28 -6.26 -18.44
CA SER A 54 -18.70 -7.05 -19.59
C SER A 54 -17.85 -6.69 -20.81
N VAL A 55 -17.59 -7.66 -21.63
CA VAL A 55 -16.86 -7.48 -22.87
C VAL A 55 -17.69 -7.98 -24.07
N ASP A 56 -17.77 -7.18 -25.10
CA ASP A 56 -18.34 -7.52 -26.38
C ASP A 56 -17.22 -7.56 -27.42
N VAL A 57 -17.15 -8.65 -28.18
CA VAL A 57 -16.23 -8.79 -29.30
C VAL A 57 -17.04 -8.83 -30.58
N THR A 58 -16.70 -7.99 -31.54
CA THR A 58 -17.38 -7.94 -32.85
C THR A 58 -16.37 -8.08 -33.95
N GLY A 59 -16.67 -8.91 -34.92
CA GLY A 59 -15.90 -9.10 -36.16
C GLY A 59 -16.84 -9.34 -37.33
N ASP A 60 -16.30 -9.33 -38.54
CA ASP A 60 -17.07 -9.53 -39.80
C ASP A 60 -17.80 -10.87 -39.86
N ASN A 61 -17.30 -11.87 -39.17
CA ASN A 61 -17.78 -13.27 -39.20
C ASN A 61 -18.33 -13.76 -37.86
N GLY A 62 -18.45 -12.90 -36.83
CA GLY A 62 -19.00 -13.33 -35.56
C GLY A 62 -19.02 -12.26 -34.48
N ILE A 63 -19.76 -12.56 -33.46
CA ILE A 63 -19.82 -11.75 -32.22
C ILE A 63 -19.65 -12.68 -31.02
N GLY A 64 -19.08 -12.17 -29.94
CA GLY A 64 -18.99 -12.87 -28.66
C GLY A 64 -19.17 -11.91 -27.50
N THR A 65 -19.75 -12.38 -26.42
CA THR A 65 -19.93 -11.59 -25.20
C THR A 65 -19.51 -12.40 -23.98
N ALA A 66 -18.97 -11.74 -22.98
CA ALA A 66 -18.68 -12.33 -21.67
C ALA A 66 -18.89 -11.28 -20.57
N THR A 67 -19.25 -11.74 -19.40
CA THR A 67 -19.37 -10.91 -18.19
C THR A 67 -18.66 -11.63 -17.06
N ASP A 68 -17.94 -10.89 -16.21
CA ASP A 68 -17.31 -11.45 -15.02
C ASP A 68 -18.33 -11.73 -13.89
N ASP A 69 -17.88 -12.46 -12.86
CA ASP A 69 -18.71 -12.76 -11.69
C ASP A 69 -18.90 -11.55 -10.76
N GLY A 70 -18.23 -10.45 -11.05
CA GLY A 70 -18.27 -9.22 -10.29
C GLY A 70 -17.31 -9.20 -9.11
N VAL A 71 -16.83 -8.00 -8.79
CA VAL A 71 -16.00 -7.70 -7.62
C VAL A 71 -16.84 -6.91 -6.63
N THR A 72 -17.09 -7.48 -5.44
CA THR A 72 -17.76 -6.75 -4.35
C THR A 72 -16.78 -5.75 -3.76
N VAL A 73 -17.14 -4.48 -3.82
CA VAL A 73 -16.42 -3.41 -3.14
C VAL A 73 -16.91 -3.38 -1.70
N PRO A 74 -16.05 -3.61 -0.69
CA PRO A 74 -16.46 -3.55 0.69
C PRO A 74 -17.14 -2.22 1.02
N GLU A 75 -18.18 -2.26 1.85
CA GLU A 75 -18.69 -1.05 2.47
C GLU A 75 -17.59 -0.43 3.32
N VAL A 76 -17.43 0.89 3.23
CA VAL A 76 -16.55 1.61 4.16
C VAL A 76 -17.33 1.72 5.47
N GLU A 77 -17.18 0.72 6.33
CA GLU A 77 -17.74 0.79 7.67
C GLU A 77 -17.09 1.95 8.43
N PRO A 78 -17.86 2.78 9.15
CA PRO A 78 -17.29 3.76 10.06
C PRO A 78 -16.35 3.04 11.03
N GLN A 79 -15.08 3.41 11.05
CA GLN A 79 -14.06 2.73 11.88
C GLN A 79 -14.26 2.97 13.38
N ASN A 80 -15.21 3.84 13.74
CA ASN A 80 -15.63 4.05 15.10
C ASN A 80 -17.08 3.59 15.32
N PRO A 81 -17.31 2.34 15.80
CA PRO A 81 -18.66 1.82 16.02
C PRO A 81 -19.45 2.59 17.11
N ASN A 82 -18.79 3.52 17.83
CA ASN A 82 -19.42 4.36 18.83
C ASN A 82 -19.74 5.78 18.32
N ASP A 83 -19.40 6.10 17.07
CA ASP A 83 -19.71 7.41 16.50
C ASP A 83 -21.10 7.36 15.82
N ALA A 84 -22.10 7.82 16.55
CA ALA A 84 -23.47 7.95 16.06
C ALA A 84 -23.63 9.07 15.01
N THR A 85 -22.55 9.80 14.69
CA THR A 85 -22.61 10.95 13.79
C THR A 85 -22.58 10.57 12.30
N GLY A 86 -22.05 9.39 11.97
CA GLY A 86 -21.81 8.97 10.58
C GLY A 86 -20.54 9.59 9.96
N PHE A 87 -19.75 10.29 10.76
CA PHE A 87 -18.41 10.74 10.36
C PHE A 87 -17.44 9.56 10.43
N TYR A 88 -16.52 9.44 9.47
CA TYR A 88 -15.60 8.31 9.44
C TYR A 88 -14.19 8.70 8.99
N VAL A 89 -13.22 7.95 9.47
CA VAL A 89 -11.84 7.94 8.99
C VAL A 89 -11.44 6.50 8.72
N THR A 90 -10.96 6.23 7.51
CA THR A 90 -10.28 4.95 7.22
C THR A 90 -8.81 5.22 6.96
N LYS A 91 -7.97 4.25 7.24
CA LYS A 91 -6.54 4.35 6.99
C LYS A 91 -6.01 3.02 6.48
N ASP A 92 -5.33 3.07 5.36
CA ASP A 92 -4.72 1.93 4.71
C ASP A 92 -3.26 2.24 4.35
N VAL A 93 -2.52 1.26 3.91
CA VAL A 93 -1.11 1.38 3.51
C VAL A 93 -0.83 0.60 2.24
N ASP A 94 -0.02 1.14 1.35
CA ASP A 94 0.31 0.56 0.05
C ASP A 94 1.10 -0.76 0.14
N LYS A 95 1.76 -1.02 1.27
CA LYS A 95 2.48 -2.26 1.53
C LYS A 95 2.53 -2.57 3.02
N THR A 96 2.40 -3.83 3.38
CA THR A 96 2.44 -4.32 4.76
C THR A 96 3.81 -4.86 5.18
N VAL A 97 4.78 -4.85 4.28
CA VAL A 97 6.18 -5.23 4.56
C VAL A 97 7.10 -4.16 3.99
N VAL A 98 8.02 -3.64 4.79
CA VAL A 98 9.05 -2.66 4.43
C VAL A 98 10.41 -3.23 4.76
N ASP A 99 11.36 -3.05 3.85
CA ASP A 99 12.74 -3.49 4.04
C ASP A 99 13.64 -2.29 4.37
N VAL A 100 14.24 -2.30 5.56
CA VAL A 100 15.20 -1.29 6.01
C VAL A 100 16.63 -1.78 6.03
N SER A 101 16.92 -2.90 5.38
CA SER A 101 18.27 -3.44 5.23
C SER A 101 19.23 -2.39 4.67
N LYS A 102 20.52 -2.57 4.93
CA LYS A 102 21.56 -1.61 4.53
C LYS A 102 21.52 -1.28 3.03
N ASP A 103 21.25 -2.28 2.20
CA ASP A 103 21.25 -2.16 0.73
C ASP A 103 19.84 -1.99 0.12
N ALA A 104 18.80 -1.88 0.97
CA ALA A 104 17.45 -1.61 0.50
C ALA A 104 17.36 -0.23 -0.17
N ASP A 105 16.64 -0.16 -1.28
CA ASP A 105 16.41 1.09 -1.98
C ASP A 105 15.38 1.98 -1.25
N GLU A 106 15.22 3.22 -1.68
CA GLU A 106 14.26 4.15 -1.06
C GLU A 106 12.81 3.69 -1.20
N VAL A 107 12.46 3.02 -2.29
CA VAL A 107 11.10 2.49 -2.49
C VAL A 107 10.79 1.40 -1.47
N SER A 108 11.74 0.51 -1.20
CA SER A 108 11.61 -0.54 -0.21
C SER A 108 11.46 0.00 1.22
N ARG A 109 12.06 1.15 1.52
CA ARG A 109 12.07 1.81 2.84
C ARG A 109 10.89 2.73 3.09
N THR A 110 10.08 3.01 2.09
CA THR A 110 8.95 3.93 2.20
C THR A 110 7.63 3.18 2.10
N ALA A 111 6.61 3.71 2.77
CA ALA A 111 5.24 3.32 2.56
C ALA A 111 4.35 4.57 2.48
N THR A 112 3.28 4.47 1.71
CA THR A 112 2.29 5.54 1.57
C THR A 112 0.99 5.12 2.22
N PHE A 113 0.61 5.87 3.26
CA PHE A 113 -0.70 5.73 3.87
C PHE A 113 -1.75 6.46 3.04
N THR A 114 -2.84 5.78 2.79
CA THR A 114 -4.07 6.37 2.27
C THR A 114 -5.03 6.57 3.44
N VAL A 115 -5.41 7.82 3.69
CA VAL A 115 -6.41 8.16 4.70
C VAL A 115 -7.63 8.72 3.98
N ILE A 116 -8.82 8.16 4.28
CA ILE A 116 -10.09 8.71 3.80
C ILE A 116 -10.79 9.32 5.02
N VAL A 117 -11.16 10.58 4.90
CA VAL A 117 -11.95 11.34 5.89
C VAL A 117 -13.25 11.71 5.23
N GLY A 118 -14.37 11.20 5.74
CA GLY A 118 -15.64 11.37 5.06
C GLY A 118 -16.85 11.44 5.97
N ASN A 119 -17.97 11.76 5.37
CA ASN A 119 -19.23 12.05 6.03
C ASN A 119 -20.37 11.26 5.40
N HIS A 120 -20.85 10.21 6.06
CA HIS A 120 -22.03 9.42 5.67
C HIS A 120 -23.32 9.92 6.33
N SER A 121 -23.23 10.96 7.17
CA SER A 121 -24.39 11.54 7.83
C SER A 121 -25.20 12.43 6.88
N ASP A 122 -26.33 12.93 7.36
CA ASP A 122 -27.19 13.91 6.70
C ASP A 122 -26.90 15.37 7.10
N ILE A 123 -25.88 15.59 7.97
CA ILE A 123 -25.44 16.92 8.41
C ILE A 123 -24.02 17.24 7.94
N MET A 124 -23.69 18.52 7.85
CA MET A 124 -22.34 18.98 7.55
C MET A 124 -21.38 18.56 8.69
N TRP A 125 -20.19 18.02 8.35
CA TRP A 125 -19.08 17.90 9.29
C TRP A 125 -18.23 19.16 9.20
N GLU A 126 -18.26 19.97 10.26
CA GLU A 126 -17.78 21.35 10.22
C GLU A 126 -16.33 21.48 10.67
N ASN A 127 -15.53 22.32 9.98
CA ASN A 127 -14.16 22.70 10.31
C ASN A 127 -13.22 21.50 10.56
N VAL A 128 -13.27 20.50 9.69
CA VAL A 128 -12.56 19.22 9.88
C VAL A 128 -11.06 19.40 9.70
N VAL A 129 -10.33 18.90 10.68
CA VAL A 129 -8.87 18.80 10.67
C VAL A 129 -8.48 17.33 10.80
N LEU A 130 -7.68 16.83 9.87
CA LEU A 130 -7.03 15.52 10.01
C LEU A 130 -5.81 15.67 10.91
N LYS A 131 -5.73 14.80 11.92
CA LYS A 131 -4.57 14.66 12.82
C LYS A 131 -4.01 13.24 12.71
N ASP A 132 -2.69 13.14 12.64
CA ASP A 132 -1.96 11.89 12.54
C ASP A 132 -0.73 11.96 13.43
N THR A 133 -0.61 11.04 14.40
CA THR A 133 0.54 11.00 15.30
C THR A 133 1.54 9.98 14.86
N LEU A 134 2.58 10.43 14.18
CA LEU A 134 3.65 9.57 13.66
C LEU A 134 4.66 9.22 14.75
N ASP A 135 4.95 7.93 14.92
CA ASP A 135 6.06 7.54 15.81
C ASP A 135 7.40 7.84 15.14
N THR A 136 7.94 9.01 15.44
CA THR A 136 9.22 9.47 14.89
C THR A 136 10.43 8.68 15.38
N SER A 137 10.27 7.72 16.29
CA SER A 137 11.33 6.75 16.59
C SER A 137 11.42 5.64 15.54
N VAL A 138 10.35 5.41 14.77
CA VAL A 138 10.23 4.35 13.75
C VAL A 138 10.25 4.93 12.34
N VAL A 139 9.54 6.05 12.12
CA VAL A 139 9.39 6.65 10.79
C VAL A 139 9.85 8.09 10.73
N THR A 140 10.16 8.55 9.54
CA THR A 140 10.35 9.97 9.18
C THR A 140 9.32 10.32 8.11
N PRO A 141 8.45 11.32 8.33
CA PRO A 141 7.47 11.72 7.32
C PRO A 141 8.16 12.39 6.12
N VAL A 142 7.69 12.06 4.91
CA VAL A 142 8.13 12.67 3.66
C VAL A 142 7.05 13.66 3.22
N LEU A 143 7.08 14.88 3.77
CA LEU A 143 5.97 15.82 3.65
C LEU A 143 6.14 16.80 2.48
N GLN A 144 7.36 17.26 2.23
CA GLN A 144 7.59 18.26 1.20
C GLN A 144 7.27 17.70 -0.19
N ASN A 145 6.30 18.33 -0.87
CA ASN A 145 5.76 17.90 -2.17
C ASN A 145 5.17 16.48 -2.21
N ASN A 146 4.73 15.95 -1.07
CA ASN A 146 4.21 14.57 -0.95
C ASN A 146 2.90 14.45 -0.15
N VAL A 147 2.26 15.55 0.21
CA VAL A 147 0.93 15.52 0.83
C VAL A 147 -0.11 15.84 -0.23
N TYR A 148 -0.95 14.87 -0.56
CA TYR A 148 -1.99 15.04 -1.58
C TYR A 148 -3.37 14.91 -0.95
N VAL A 149 -4.29 15.77 -1.39
CA VAL A 149 -5.72 15.70 -1.07
C VAL A 149 -6.48 15.56 -2.39
N ASN A 150 -7.21 14.48 -2.55
CA ASN A 150 -7.94 14.16 -3.78
C ASN A 150 -7.06 14.24 -5.05
N GLY A 151 -5.81 13.79 -4.94
CA GLY A 151 -4.83 13.83 -6.03
C GLY A 151 -4.17 15.17 -6.29
N VAL A 152 -4.50 16.21 -5.53
CA VAL A 152 -3.91 17.56 -5.66
C VAL A 152 -2.93 17.79 -4.52
N LEU A 153 -1.74 18.29 -4.84
CA LEU A 153 -0.72 18.64 -3.84
C LEU A 153 -1.27 19.71 -2.89
N SER A 154 -1.22 19.44 -1.58
CA SER A 154 -1.68 20.34 -0.53
C SER A 154 -0.50 20.95 0.22
N ASN A 155 -0.65 22.23 0.59
CA ASN A 155 0.25 22.94 1.50
C ASN A 155 -0.47 23.38 2.81
N LYS A 156 -1.71 22.95 3.04
CA LYS A 156 -2.53 23.26 4.21
C LYS A 156 -2.23 22.34 5.40
N TRP A 157 -1.01 21.87 5.50
CA TRP A 157 -0.57 20.97 6.57
C TRP A 157 0.49 21.61 7.45
N SER A 158 0.61 21.10 8.64
CA SER A 158 1.73 21.39 9.56
C SER A 158 2.23 20.10 10.20
N PHE A 159 3.49 20.12 10.62
CA PHE A 159 4.09 19.03 11.37
C PHE A 159 4.93 19.58 12.51
N SER A 160 4.64 19.14 13.72
CA SER A 160 5.38 19.57 14.92
C SER A 160 5.56 18.39 15.87
N GLY A 161 6.81 18.10 16.24
CA GLY A 161 7.15 16.94 17.06
C GLY A 161 6.78 15.62 16.38
N LYS A 162 5.66 15.04 16.77
CA LYS A 162 5.10 13.81 16.19
C LYS A 162 3.75 14.05 15.49
N ALA A 163 3.17 15.22 15.66
CA ALA A 163 1.84 15.53 15.20
C ALA A 163 1.87 16.13 13.77
N PHE A 164 1.28 15.40 12.84
CA PHE A 164 0.88 15.92 11.54
C PHE A 164 -0.56 16.40 11.61
N THR A 165 -0.84 17.58 11.06
CA THR A 165 -2.18 18.14 10.95
C THR A 165 -2.43 18.65 9.54
N LEU A 166 -3.66 18.47 9.03
CA LEU A 166 -4.07 18.93 7.72
C LEU A 166 -5.50 19.50 7.80
N GLU A 167 -5.67 20.74 7.40
CA GLU A 167 -6.98 21.40 7.35
C GLU A 167 -7.74 20.90 6.11
N LEU A 168 -8.92 20.32 6.33
CA LEU A 168 -9.82 19.84 5.28
C LEU A 168 -11.01 20.79 5.07
N GLY A 169 -11.41 21.52 6.12
CA GLY A 169 -12.60 22.36 6.11
C GLY A 169 -13.89 21.56 6.28
N ASP A 170 -14.99 22.09 5.78
CA ASP A 170 -16.30 21.44 5.91
C ASP A 170 -16.44 20.27 4.94
N ILE A 171 -16.99 19.16 5.43
CA ILE A 171 -17.27 17.96 4.63
C ILE A 171 -18.78 17.76 4.58
N ALA A 172 -19.36 17.99 3.40
CA ALA A 172 -20.80 17.85 3.17
C ALA A 172 -21.26 16.38 3.26
N PRO A 173 -22.56 16.13 3.51
CA PRO A 173 -23.15 14.81 3.43
C PRO A 173 -22.76 14.06 2.15
N GLY A 174 -22.32 12.80 2.30
CA GLY A 174 -21.88 11.95 1.19
C GLY A 174 -20.53 12.33 0.56
N GLN A 175 -19.82 13.31 1.09
CA GLN A 175 -18.50 13.71 0.60
C GLN A 175 -17.36 13.11 1.42
N SER A 176 -16.21 12.94 0.77
CA SER A 176 -14.98 12.49 1.43
C SER A 176 -13.74 13.15 0.82
N HIS A 177 -12.67 13.16 1.59
CA HIS A 177 -11.33 13.52 1.15
C HIS A 177 -10.42 12.30 1.23
N LYS A 178 -9.66 12.03 0.16
CA LYS A 178 -8.60 11.04 0.13
C LYS A 178 -7.26 11.73 0.29
N ILE A 179 -6.53 11.37 1.33
CA ILE A 179 -5.24 11.95 1.68
C ILE A 179 -4.15 10.88 1.50
N LEU A 180 -3.06 11.24 0.83
CA LEU A 180 -1.86 10.42 0.75
C LEU A 180 -0.76 11.03 1.60
N LEU A 181 -0.20 10.22 2.48
CA LEU A 181 0.89 10.58 3.40
C LEU A 181 1.99 9.53 3.32
N THR A 182 3.14 9.89 2.76
CA THR A 182 4.29 9.00 2.65
C THR A 182 5.20 9.13 3.86
N VAL A 183 5.65 8.00 4.38
CA VAL A 183 6.66 7.92 5.43
C VAL A 183 7.84 7.07 4.98
N ARG A 184 9.01 7.37 5.51
CA ARG A 184 10.24 6.59 5.37
C ARG A 184 10.55 5.91 6.69
N PHE A 185 10.72 4.60 6.66
CA PHE A 185 11.11 3.83 7.85
C PHE A 185 12.60 3.98 8.13
N LYS A 186 12.95 4.06 9.41
CA LYS A 186 14.32 4.22 9.86
C LYS A 186 15.06 2.87 9.84
N ASN A 187 16.36 2.91 9.62
CA ASN A 187 17.19 1.70 9.52
C ASN A 187 17.22 0.89 10.83
N ASP A 188 17.11 1.57 11.96
CA ASP A 188 17.08 0.98 13.31
C ASP A 188 15.70 0.49 13.74
N ALA A 189 14.71 0.56 12.85
CA ALA A 189 13.37 0.04 13.10
C ALA A 189 13.19 -1.43 12.68
N GLY A 190 14.21 -2.07 12.08
CA GLY A 190 14.13 -3.47 11.67
C GLY A 190 13.73 -4.41 12.81
N GLY A 191 12.91 -5.41 12.51
CA GLY A 191 12.35 -6.36 13.46
C GLY A 191 11.18 -5.85 14.30
N LYS A 192 10.69 -4.62 14.02
CA LYS A 192 9.51 -4.04 14.67
C LYS A 192 8.30 -4.14 13.76
N THR A 193 7.13 -3.94 14.35
CA THR A 193 5.89 -3.68 13.62
C THR A 193 5.44 -2.22 13.83
N TYR A 194 4.72 -1.70 12.87
CA TYR A 194 4.23 -0.32 12.89
C TYR A 194 2.74 -0.29 12.56
N VAL A 195 1.98 0.33 13.44
CA VAL A 195 0.55 0.64 13.23
C VAL A 195 0.39 2.13 13.41
N ASN A 196 -0.35 2.76 12.51
CA ASN A 196 -0.58 4.19 12.56
C ASN A 196 -2.07 4.53 12.66
N TYR A 197 -2.40 5.57 13.40
CA TYR A 197 -3.76 6.05 13.62
C TYR A 197 -3.90 7.46 13.06
N ALA A 198 -5.07 7.75 12.51
CA ALA A 198 -5.44 9.09 12.10
C ALA A 198 -6.82 9.44 12.66
N THR A 199 -7.00 10.70 13.05
CA THR A 199 -8.26 11.22 13.62
C THR A 199 -8.73 12.38 12.76
N GLY A 200 -9.98 12.35 12.32
CA GLY A 200 -10.70 13.52 11.84
C GLY A 200 -11.37 14.22 13.02
N GLU A 201 -11.07 15.47 13.25
CA GLU A 201 -11.69 16.28 14.32
C GLU A 201 -12.42 17.46 13.70
N GLY A 202 -13.70 17.59 13.96
CA GLY A 202 -14.52 18.72 13.56
C GLY A 202 -15.29 19.29 14.73
N ASP A 203 -15.90 20.47 14.54
CA ASP A 203 -16.61 21.16 15.63
C ASP A 203 -17.79 20.36 16.18
N ASN A 204 -18.37 19.47 15.37
CA ASN A 204 -19.56 18.70 15.70
C ASN A 204 -19.35 17.18 15.75
N GLY A 205 -18.11 16.70 15.78
CA GLY A 205 -17.80 15.28 15.98
C GLY A 205 -16.40 14.89 15.52
N ASN A 206 -16.01 13.69 15.92
CA ASN A 206 -14.69 13.13 15.62
C ASN A 206 -14.83 11.71 15.12
N ALA A 207 -13.87 11.28 14.31
CA ALA A 207 -13.74 9.90 13.86
C ALA A 207 -12.26 9.47 13.84
N ILE A 208 -11.98 8.17 14.01
CA ILE A 208 -10.63 7.62 14.05
C ILE A 208 -10.49 6.44 13.10
N GLY A 209 -9.37 6.39 12.37
CA GLY A 209 -8.99 5.28 11.53
C GLY A 209 -7.65 4.68 11.95
N LYS A 210 -7.51 3.36 11.76
CA LYS A 210 -6.32 2.58 12.08
C LYS A 210 -5.79 1.93 10.80
N SER A 211 -4.46 1.98 10.56
CA SER A 211 -3.85 1.28 9.45
C SER A 211 -3.73 -0.23 9.71
N PRO A 212 -3.59 -1.07 8.67
CA PRO A 212 -2.99 -2.37 8.80
C PRO A 212 -1.62 -2.30 9.50
N GLU A 213 -1.18 -3.43 10.04
CA GLU A 213 0.15 -3.57 10.59
C GLU A 213 1.19 -3.63 9.46
N VAL A 214 2.28 -2.91 9.61
CA VAL A 214 3.43 -2.95 8.71
C VAL A 214 4.57 -3.66 9.42
N GLU A 215 5.01 -4.77 8.86
CA GLU A 215 6.20 -5.49 9.29
C GLU A 215 7.44 -4.79 8.74
N ILE A 216 8.40 -4.50 9.60
CA ILE A 216 9.66 -3.85 9.22
C ILE A 216 10.75 -4.90 9.25
N ILE A 217 11.12 -5.39 8.08
CA ILE A 217 12.21 -6.35 7.97
C ILE A 217 13.55 -5.62 7.80
N SER A 218 14.58 -6.20 8.38
CA SER A 218 15.96 -5.87 8.08
C SER A 218 16.62 -7.18 7.73
N SER A 219 17.10 -7.34 6.51
CA SER A 219 17.91 -8.49 6.19
C SER A 219 19.15 -8.44 7.10
N VAL A 220 19.30 -9.46 7.90
CA VAL A 220 20.50 -9.63 8.70
C VAL A 220 21.63 -9.80 7.71
N ALA A 221 22.46 -8.75 7.67
CA ALA A 221 23.83 -8.78 7.19
C ALA A 221 24.11 -9.60 5.92
N ASP A 222 24.79 -9.00 5.00
CA ASP A 222 25.69 -9.69 4.11
C ASP A 222 26.24 -10.92 4.82
N LEU A 223 25.97 -12.10 4.28
CA LEU A 223 26.75 -13.27 4.62
C LEU A 223 28.18 -12.82 4.41
N ILE A 224 28.89 -12.55 5.50
CA ILE A 224 30.29 -12.10 5.40
C ILE A 224 31.05 -13.29 4.87
N THR A 225 31.04 -13.43 3.55
CA THR A 225 31.76 -14.48 2.83
C THR A 225 33.25 -14.47 3.16
N ASP A 226 33.76 -13.32 3.61
CA ASP A 226 35.16 -13.16 4.02
C ASP A 226 35.48 -13.71 5.41
N ILE A 227 34.48 -14.10 6.23
CA ILE A 227 34.71 -14.68 7.56
C ILE A 227 34.34 -16.17 7.61
N HIS A 228 34.25 -16.84 6.50
CA HIS A 228 33.98 -18.28 6.45
C HIS A 228 34.97 -19.11 7.31
N TYR A 229 36.18 -18.58 7.51
CA TYR A 229 37.22 -19.19 8.34
C TYR A 229 37.06 -18.93 9.84
N GLN A 230 36.32 -17.92 10.27
CA GLN A 230 36.18 -17.59 11.69
C GLN A 230 34.94 -18.21 12.36
N LEU A 231 34.02 -18.77 11.60
CA LEU A 231 32.87 -19.51 12.16
C LEU A 231 33.25 -20.89 12.68
N TYR A 232 34.39 -21.40 12.26
CA TYR A 232 34.94 -22.71 12.65
C TYR A 232 36.17 -22.57 13.53
N ASN A 233 36.00 -22.26 14.81
CA ASN A 233 37.11 -22.25 15.77
C ASN A 233 37.48 -23.62 16.34
N GLY A 234 37.03 -24.71 15.75
CA GLY A 234 37.28 -26.06 16.26
C GLY A 234 38.35 -26.85 15.53
N TYR A 235 38.88 -26.36 14.40
CA TYR A 235 39.87 -27.05 13.58
C TYR A 235 41.02 -26.10 13.20
N ASP A 236 42.21 -26.69 13.05
CA ASP A 236 43.41 -25.99 12.63
C ASP A 236 43.22 -25.40 11.23
N GLU A 237 43.87 -24.26 10.96
CA GLU A 237 43.73 -23.45 9.73
C GLU A 237 43.79 -24.23 8.40
N ASN A 238 44.36 -25.42 8.43
CA ASN A 238 44.54 -26.28 7.25
C ASN A 238 43.65 -27.53 7.21
N MET A 239 42.69 -27.68 8.13
CA MET A 239 41.82 -28.87 8.18
C MET A 239 40.37 -28.55 7.82
N TRP A 240 40.07 -28.54 6.55
CA TRP A 240 38.72 -28.53 6.02
C TRP A 240 38.13 -29.94 6.00
N ARG A 241 37.08 -30.21 6.81
CA ARG A 241 36.37 -31.47 6.85
C ARG A 241 34.90 -31.30 6.54
N PRO A 242 34.54 -31.14 5.27
CA PRO A 242 33.17 -30.87 4.87
C PRO A 242 32.17 -31.99 5.12
N ALA A 243 32.68 -33.21 5.41
CA ALA A 243 31.86 -34.37 5.68
C ALA A 243 31.60 -34.60 7.19
N ASP A 244 32.25 -33.85 8.09
CA ASP A 244 32.05 -34.00 9.53
C ASP A 244 30.71 -33.38 9.92
N ARG A 245 29.98 -34.09 10.81
CA ARG A 245 28.74 -33.56 11.37
C ARG A 245 29.06 -32.50 12.42
N ILE A 246 28.48 -31.32 12.30
CA ILE A 246 28.54 -30.29 13.35
C ILE A 246 27.67 -30.74 14.53
N SER A 247 28.15 -30.50 15.76
CA SER A 247 27.32 -30.72 16.94
C SER A 247 26.19 -29.66 17.01
N LEU A 248 25.12 -29.98 17.74
CA LEU A 248 24.03 -29.00 17.98
C LEU A 248 24.56 -27.70 18.62
N GLN A 249 25.58 -27.83 19.49
CA GLN A 249 26.19 -26.68 20.14
C GLN A 249 26.98 -25.81 19.17
N GLU A 250 27.71 -26.41 18.24
CA GLU A 250 28.41 -25.69 17.16
C GLU A 250 27.41 -25.03 16.20
N ALA A 251 26.33 -25.73 15.83
CA ALA A 251 25.26 -25.16 15.03
C ALA A 251 24.58 -23.98 15.72
N CYS A 252 24.35 -24.04 17.04
CA CYS A 252 23.79 -22.91 17.81
C CYS A 252 24.75 -21.72 17.87
N ILE A 253 26.06 -21.94 17.98
CA ILE A 253 27.08 -20.88 17.96
C ILE A 253 27.13 -20.20 16.59
N VAL A 254 27.04 -20.97 15.51
CA VAL A 254 26.98 -20.43 14.15
C VAL A 254 25.69 -19.59 13.96
N ALA A 255 24.54 -20.12 14.38
CA ALA A 255 23.28 -19.41 14.32
C ALA A 255 23.29 -18.12 15.16
N TYR A 256 23.82 -18.17 16.38
CA TYR A 256 23.97 -16.99 17.24
C TYR A 256 24.85 -15.91 16.62
N ARG A 257 25.99 -16.29 16.03
CA ARG A 257 26.88 -15.34 15.35
C ARG A 257 26.28 -14.73 14.09
N LEU A 258 25.45 -15.50 13.37
CA LEU A 258 24.70 -14.98 12.23
C LEU A 258 23.57 -14.01 12.62
N ILE A 259 23.03 -14.14 13.84
CA ILE A 259 21.93 -13.28 14.33
C ILE A 259 22.47 -12.05 15.10
N SER A 260 23.70 -12.10 15.63
CA SER A 260 24.24 -11.08 16.54
C SER A 260 25.08 -10.00 15.84
N ASN A 261 25.31 -10.09 14.54
CA ASN A 261 25.99 -9.10 13.72
C ASN A 261 25.00 -8.35 12.83
#